data_436e564bb310868974da1ab74642bab3
#
_entry.id   436e564bb310868974da1ab74642bab3
#
_cell.length_a   1.000
_cell.length_b   1.000
_cell.length_c   1.000
_cell.angle_alpha   90.00
_cell.angle_beta   90.00
_cell.angle_gamma   90.00
#
_symmetry.space_group_name_H-M   'P 1'
#
loop_
_entity.id
_entity.type
_entity.pdbx_description
1 polymer ?
#
loop_
_entity_poly.entity_id
_entity_poly.type
_entity_poly.pdbx_seq_one_letter_code
_entity_poly.pdbx_strand_id
1 'polypeptide(L)'
;MPSRLWVSNGVCFGPICDMPNMLVTGFIVILRIFCDREKRWMPLEIHHAIIHKLNKTEGNLSTIGQAPSVLPTDDVPLQQLINDVHLVYSNRQNKSYGVFDPELTATSAEPHLTRLRDDENADFYQISIVLMQTLKSRSDERNFATGGHVLIFDYTINGSRWFVIALVSSAPGAMVDENYKVVTAPHLDVAGIRFAGRININQWKQNEQRYISFLSGKGAEVSQYFQKFLGCSTSQKEMEDTRNLVKVVKQFATDQNLDDFSRERLLTEVNRFAMDKANSKEPLILGELANRVWPTAPESLNTAFAEADPPISDGFIPRKRGLDALVRFKAKTSKWALEFEREVIQNHTIIVDPDAKTLIIKELPDDFLARYKYEFLTDVSPDDPAH
;
A
#
# COMPACT_ATOMS: atom_id res chain seq x y z
N MET A 1 55.10 33.09 13.39
CA MET A 1 54.50 33.67 12.16
C MET A 1 53.56 32.63 11.59
N PRO A 2 52.26 32.83 11.57
CA PRO A 2 51.29 31.85 11.06
C PRO A 2 50.97 32.13 9.60
N SER A 3 51.06 31.11 8.77
CA SER A 3 50.70 31.09 7.35
C SER A 3 49.16 30.98 7.21
N ARG A 4 48.61 31.95 6.51
CA ARG A 4 47.18 32.02 6.17
C ARG A 4 46.81 30.93 5.13
N LEU A 5 45.77 30.15 5.45
CA LEU A 5 45.09 29.33 4.46
C LEU A 5 44.05 30.20 3.72
N TRP A 6 44.16 30.26 2.43
CA TRP A 6 43.16 30.77 1.50
C TRP A 6 42.15 29.68 1.23
N VAL A 7 40.84 29.98 1.40
CA VAL A 7 39.74 29.16 0.92
C VAL A 7 39.26 29.81 -0.36
N SER A 8 39.43 29.14 -1.49
CA SER A 8 38.77 29.48 -2.75
C SER A 8 37.76 28.40 -3.10
N ASN A 9 36.58 28.89 -3.43
CA ASN A 9 35.38 28.26 -3.98
C ASN A 9 35.54 26.91 -4.66
N GLY A 10 34.75 25.96 -4.17
CA GLY A 10 33.88 25.07 -4.92
C GLY A 10 34.51 24.20 -6.01
N VAL A 11 34.82 22.95 -5.68
CA VAL A 11 34.54 21.75 -6.50
C VAL A 11 34.77 20.53 -5.59
N CYS A 12 33.74 19.79 -5.24
CA CYS A 12 33.89 18.46 -4.65
C CYS A 12 34.03 17.44 -5.78
N PHE A 13 35.20 16.82 -5.90
CA PHE A 13 35.46 15.67 -6.77
C PHE A 13 35.58 14.39 -5.94
N GLY A 14 34.77 13.39 -6.32
CA GLY A 14 35.09 11.99 -6.28
C GLY A 14 34.96 11.22 -4.96
N PRO A 15 34.69 9.92 -5.05
CA PRO A 15 34.39 9.09 -3.89
C PRO A 15 35.70 8.69 -3.18
N ILE A 16 35.77 8.92 -1.88
CA ILE A 16 36.80 8.32 -1.02
C ILE A 16 36.24 6.99 -0.51
N CYS A 17 36.49 5.95 -1.28
CA CYS A 17 36.58 4.58 -0.77
C CYS A 17 38.07 4.26 -0.54
N ASP A 18 38.36 3.66 0.61
CA ASP A 18 39.61 3.13 1.10
C ASP A 18 40.51 4.05 1.93
N MET A 19 40.24 4.01 3.25
CA MET A 19 41.33 4.08 4.24
C MET A 19 40.98 3.20 5.45
N PRO A 20 41.95 2.44 5.99
CA PRO A 20 41.72 1.52 7.10
C PRO A 20 41.78 2.21 8.46
N ASN A 21 40.94 1.72 9.36
CA ASN A 21 40.94 1.86 10.83
C ASN A 21 41.89 2.88 11.45
N MET A 22 41.30 4.02 11.88
CA MET A 22 41.80 4.74 13.06
C MET A 22 40.64 5.33 13.86
N LEU A 23 40.61 4.99 15.13
CA LEU A 23 39.67 5.40 16.16
C LEU A 23 39.50 6.94 16.24
N VAL A 24 38.30 7.44 15.92
CA VAL A 24 37.79 8.72 16.42
C VAL A 24 36.29 8.57 16.64
N THR A 25 35.94 8.12 17.84
CA THR A 25 34.57 7.83 18.29
C THR A 25 33.79 9.07 18.75
N GLY A 26 33.95 10.22 18.16
CA GLY A 26 33.19 11.42 18.55
C GLY A 26 32.67 12.28 17.39
N PHE A 27 33.37 12.30 16.27
CA PHE A 27 33.08 13.22 15.16
C PHE A 27 32.22 12.62 14.04
N ILE A 28 32.20 11.28 13.91
CA ILE A 28 31.46 10.60 12.84
C ILE A 28 29.94 10.56 13.10
N VAL A 29 29.52 10.58 14.35
CA VAL A 29 28.10 10.57 14.70
C VAL A 29 27.44 11.90 14.36
N ILE A 30 28.15 13.03 14.52
CA ILE A 30 27.60 14.37 14.22
C ILE A 30 27.52 14.59 12.70
N LEU A 31 28.47 14.08 11.91
CA LEU A 31 28.41 14.16 10.44
C LEU A 31 27.31 13.25 9.83
N ARG A 32 27.02 12.11 10.44
CA ARG A 32 25.87 11.27 10.00
C ARG A 32 24.52 11.90 10.29
N ILE A 33 24.38 12.62 11.40
CA ILE A 33 23.12 13.33 11.75
C ILE A 33 22.90 14.56 10.85
N PHE A 34 23.95 15.18 10.31
CA PHE A 34 23.82 16.27 9.35
C PHE A 34 23.66 15.80 7.90
N CYS A 35 24.12 14.61 7.53
CA CYS A 35 23.98 14.08 6.17
C CYS A 35 22.56 13.50 5.89
N ASP A 36 21.82 13.12 6.93
CA ASP A 36 20.43 12.64 6.79
C ASP A 36 19.38 13.79 6.65
N ARG A 37 19.83 15.05 6.69
CA ARG A 37 18.96 16.22 6.53
C ARG A 37 19.10 16.94 5.19
N GLU A 38 19.95 16.54 4.29
CA GLU A 38 19.82 16.97 2.90
C GLU A 38 18.59 16.27 2.32
N LYS A 39 17.45 16.97 2.30
CA LYS A 39 16.28 16.61 1.51
C LYS A 39 16.81 16.33 0.09
N ARG A 40 16.90 15.07 -0.27
CA ARG A 40 17.41 14.62 -1.56
C ARG A 40 16.48 15.21 -2.63
N TRP A 41 16.90 16.31 -3.25
CA TRP A 41 16.20 16.87 -4.40
C TRP A 41 16.27 15.84 -5.51
N MET A 42 15.16 15.16 -5.76
CA MET A 42 15.02 14.31 -6.94
C MET A 42 14.71 15.22 -8.12
N PRO A 43 15.32 14.99 -9.28
CA PRO A 43 14.99 15.79 -10.47
C PRO A 43 13.50 15.65 -10.75
N LEU A 44 12.79 16.76 -10.61
CA LEU A 44 11.35 16.88 -10.77
C LEU A 44 11.09 17.76 -11.97
N GLU A 45 10.35 17.26 -12.94
CA GLU A 45 9.86 18.02 -14.09
C GLU A 45 8.35 18.19 -13.96
N ILE A 46 7.89 19.42 -13.75
CA ILE A 46 6.48 19.74 -13.62
C ILE A 46 5.94 20.07 -15.01
N HIS A 47 4.94 19.32 -15.48
CA HIS A 47 4.25 19.61 -16.73
C HIS A 47 3.09 20.58 -16.51
N HIS A 48 2.29 20.31 -15.47
CA HIS A 48 1.15 21.15 -15.11
C HIS A 48 0.92 21.15 -13.61
N ALA A 49 0.46 22.28 -13.08
CA ALA A 49 0.05 22.39 -11.69
C ALA A 49 -1.07 23.43 -11.53
N ILE A 50 -2.05 23.11 -10.67
CA ILE A 50 -3.12 24.04 -10.29
C ILE A 50 -3.62 23.72 -8.89
N ILE A 51 -4.09 24.73 -8.17
CA ILE A 51 -4.69 24.59 -6.84
C ILE A 51 -6.04 25.26 -6.84
N HIS A 52 -7.08 24.46 -6.71
CA HIS A 52 -8.46 24.92 -6.50
C HIS A 52 -8.84 24.84 -5.02
N LYS A 53 -10.05 25.25 -4.69
CA LYS A 53 -10.61 25.09 -3.35
C LYS A 53 -11.97 24.43 -3.40
N LEU A 54 -12.15 23.37 -2.61
CA LEU A 54 -13.47 22.80 -2.35
C LEU A 54 -13.96 23.35 -1.00
N ASN A 55 -14.98 24.18 -1.02
CA ASN A 55 -15.60 24.69 0.19
C ASN A 55 -16.74 23.73 0.56
N LYS A 56 -16.58 22.98 1.62
CA LYS A 56 -17.56 22.00 2.11
C LYS A 56 -17.59 22.05 3.63
N THR A 57 -18.77 22.16 4.19
CA THR A 57 -19.04 21.96 5.62
C THR A 57 -20.03 20.82 5.75
N GLU A 58 -19.97 20.10 6.86
CA GLU A 58 -20.85 18.97 7.14
C GLU A 58 -22.32 19.36 6.96
N GLY A 59 -23.08 18.49 6.31
CA GLY A 59 -24.52 18.69 6.06
C GLY A 59 -24.88 19.68 4.94
N ASN A 60 -23.91 20.41 4.35
CA ASN A 60 -24.17 21.39 3.29
C ASN A 60 -23.64 20.92 1.92
N LEU A 61 -24.20 21.47 0.85
CA LEU A 61 -23.62 21.30 -0.48
C LEU A 61 -22.30 22.06 -0.61
N SER A 62 -21.38 21.50 -1.39
CA SER A 62 -20.08 22.11 -1.62
C SER A 62 -20.12 23.19 -2.72
N THR A 63 -19.16 24.10 -2.65
CA THR A 63 -18.89 25.07 -3.72
C THR A 63 -17.43 25.01 -4.13
N ILE A 64 -17.14 25.40 -5.38
CA ILE A 64 -15.79 25.38 -5.94
C ILE A 64 -15.25 26.80 -5.98
N GLY A 65 -14.11 27.03 -5.32
CA GLY A 65 -13.25 28.18 -5.52
C GLY A 65 -12.25 27.85 -6.65
N GLN A 66 -12.47 28.43 -7.82
CA GLN A 66 -11.62 28.17 -8.97
C GLN A 66 -10.37 29.03 -8.95
N ALA A 67 -9.21 28.46 -9.25
CA ALA A 67 -8.01 29.21 -9.54
C ALA A 67 -8.19 29.99 -10.86
N PRO A 68 -7.59 31.18 -11.00
CA PRO A 68 -7.72 31.98 -12.22
C PRO A 68 -6.92 31.39 -13.40
N SER A 69 -5.86 30.64 -13.13
CA SER A 69 -4.97 30.05 -14.14
C SER A 69 -4.17 28.90 -13.56
N VAL A 70 -3.47 28.17 -14.42
CA VAL A 70 -2.42 27.21 -14.01
C VAL A 70 -1.25 27.95 -13.36
N LEU A 71 -0.51 27.24 -12.51
CA LEU A 71 0.66 27.77 -11.82
C LEU A 71 1.91 27.69 -12.72
N PRO A 72 2.85 28.65 -12.62
CA PRO A 72 4.12 28.57 -13.34
C PRO A 72 4.95 27.40 -12.83
N THR A 73 5.44 26.59 -13.76
CA THR A 73 6.13 25.30 -13.42
C THR A 73 7.57 25.48 -12.94
N ASP A 74 8.15 26.66 -13.14
CA ASP A 74 9.48 27.07 -12.70
C ASP A 74 9.51 27.70 -11.30
N ASP A 75 8.35 27.84 -10.65
CA ASP A 75 8.23 28.41 -9.31
C ASP A 75 8.83 27.47 -8.24
N VAL A 76 9.85 27.96 -7.52
CA VAL A 76 10.58 27.18 -6.51
C VAL A 76 9.69 26.71 -5.35
N PRO A 77 8.83 27.55 -4.74
CA PRO A 77 7.86 27.10 -3.74
C PRO A 77 6.92 26.00 -4.24
N LEU A 78 6.48 26.06 -5.50
CA LEU A 78 5.65 25.02 -6.10
C LEU A 78 6.41 23.71 -6.26
N GLN A 79 7.66 23.76 -6.74
CA GLN A 79 8.51 22.57 -6.86
C GLN A 79 8.72 21.90 -5.50
N GLN A 80 8.95 22.69 -4.44
CA GLN A 80 9.06 22.17 -3.09
C GLN A 80 7.76 21.53 -2.61
N LEU A 81 6.62 22.18 -2.82
CA LEU A 81 5.31 21.65 -2.45
C LEU A 81 5.03 20.30 -3.14
N ILE A 82 5.27 20.19 -4.44
CA ILE A 82 5.06 18.94 -5.19
C ILE A 82 5.99 17.83 -4.69
N ASN A 83 7.26 18.15 -4.42
CA ASN A 83 8.21 17.19 -3.87
C ASN A 83 7.78 16.73 -2.46
N ASP A 84 7.33 17.63 -1.59
CA ASP A 84 6.85 17.28 -0.25
C ASP A 84 5.58 16.40 -0.32
N VAL A 85 4.63 16.72 -1.22
CA VAL A 85 3.44 15.89 -1.48
C VAL A 85 3.86 14.50 -1.97
N HIS A 86 4.80 14.43 -2.94
CA HIS A 86 5.31 13.17 -3.46
C HIS A 86 5.93 12.30 -2.35
N LEU A 87 6.81 12.88 -1.53
CA LEU A 87 7.47 12.16 -0.44
C LEU A 87 6.49 11.69 0.63
N VAL A 88 5.62 12.60 1.10
CA VAL A 88 4.59 12.25 2.10
C VAL A 88 3.69 11.15 1.58
N TYR A 89 3.21 11.25 0.34
CA TYR A 89 2.36 10.24 -0.26
C TYR A 89 3.09 8.90 -0.42
N SER A 90 4.33 8.92 -0.92
CA SER A 90 5.12 7.70 -1.15
C SER A 90 5.38 6.92 0.14
N ASN A 91 5.57 7.61 1.26
CA ASN A 91 5.81 7.02 2.58
C ASN A 91 4.53 6.57 3.30
N ARG A 92 3.32 6.88 2.78
CA ARG A 92 2.08 6.37 3.38
C ARG A 92 1.94 4.87 3.17
N GLN A 93 1.65 4.16 4.25
CA GLN A 93 1.42 2.71 4.24
C GLN A 93 -0.01 2.34 3.84
N ASN A 94 -0.99 3.17 4.24
CA ASN A 94 -2.42 2.95 4.01
C ASN A 94 -2.86 3.36 2.59
N LYS A 95 -2.34 2.68 1.57
CA LYS A 95 -2.72 2.88 0.16
C LYS A 95 -3.51 1.69 -0.37
N SER A 96 -4.58 1.99 -1.10
CA SER A 96 -5.25 1.01 -1.96
C SER A 96 -4.79 1.18 -3.39
N TYR A 97 -4.77 0.10 -4.14
CA TYR A 97 -4.30 0.07 -5.52
C TYR A 97 -5.39 -0.45 -6.45
N GLY A 98 -5.37 -0.03 -7.71
CA GLY A 98 -6.37 -0.47 -8.67
C GLY A 98 -6.06 -0.03 -10.11
N VAL A 99 -7.09 -0.20 -10.92
CA VAL A 99 -7.17 0.26 -12.31
C VAL A 99 -8.49 1.00 -12.50
N PHE A 100 -8.65 1.74 -13.58
CA PHE A 100 -9.97 2.30 -13.91
C PHE A 100 -10.99 1.20 -14.14
N ASP A 101 -12.22 1.46 -13.68
CA ASP A 101 -13.36 0.57 -13.82
C ASP A 101 -14.22 1.03 -15.00
N PRO A 102 -14.37 0.21 -16.04
CA PRO A 102 -15.19 0.57 -17.19
C PRO A 102 -16.64 0.94 -16.84
N GLU A 103 -17.20 0.37 -15.75
CA GLU A 103 -18.57 0.69 -15.31
C GLU A 103 -18.66 2.09 -14.66
N LEU A 104 -17.55 2.64 -14.17
CA LEU A 104 -17.49 3.94 -13.51
C LEU A 104 -16.99 5.05 -14.43
N THR A 105 -16.51 4.74 -15.62
CA THR A 105 -15.86 5.68 -16.56
C THR A 105 -16.68 6.95 -16.78
N ALA A 106 -17.96 6.82 -17.13
CA ALA A 106 -18.79 7.99 -17.52
C ALA A 106 -18.98 9.04 -16.43
N THR A 107 -18.76 8.68 -15.15
CA THR A 107 -19.01 9.53 -13.98
C THR A 107 -17.79 9.76 -13.10
N SER A 108 -16.61 9.50 -13.63
CA SER A 108 -15.34 9.56 -12.93
C SER A 108 -14.33 10.51 -13.57
N ALA A 109 -13.15 10.58 -13.00
CA ALA A 109 -12.03 11.38 -13.52
C ALA A 109 -11.43 10.78 -14.81
N GLU A 110 -11.63 9.50 -15.10
CA GLU A 110 -10.95 8.76 -16.17
C GLU A 110 -11.04 9.42 -17.55
N PRO A 111 -12.24 9.81 -18.09
CA PRO A 111 -12.32 10.36 -19.44
C PRO A 111 -11.49 11.63 -19.64
N HIS A 112 -11.39 12.44 -18.57
CA HIS A 112 -10.65 13.69 -18.59
C HIS A 112 -9.15 13.44 -18.48
N LEU A 113 -8.74 12.45 -17.70
CA LEU A 113 -7.35 12.04 -17.58
C LEU A 113 -6.86 11.28 -18.81
N THR A 114 -7.74 10.55 -19.51
CA THR A 114 -7.45 9.95 -20.82
C THR A 114 -7.06 11.02 -21.84
N ARG A 115 -7.77 12.14 -21.87
CA ARG A 115 -7.39 13.27 -22.74
C ARG A 115 -6.02 13.82 -22.38
N LEU A 116 -5.72 14.01 -21.10
CA LEU A 116 -4.40 14.47 -20.65
C LEU A 116 -3.28 13.48 -21.00
N ARG A 117 -3.58 12.18 -20.97
CA ARG A 117 -2.62 11.11 -21.29
C ARG A 117 -2.29 11.08 -22.79
N ASP A 118 -3.29 11.26 -23.64
CA ASP A 118 -3.22 10.95 -25.07
C ASP A 118 -3.04 12.20 -25.97
N ASP A 119 -3.37 13.39 -25.46
CA ASP A 119 -3.27 14.66 -26.17
C ASP A 119 -2.30 15.59 -25.43
N GLU A 120 -1.14 15.83 -26.03
CA GLU A 120 -0.11 16.73 -25.47
C GLU A 120 -0.56 18.20 -25.42
N ASN A 121 -1.57 18.58 -26.23
CA ASN A 121 -2.14 19.92 -26.27
C ASN A 121 -3.45 20.02 -25.47
N ALA A 122 -3.76 19.01 -24.64
CA ALA A 122 -4.96 19.04 -23.83
C ALA A 122 -4.98 20.25 -22.90
N ASP A 123 -6.09 20.98 -22.89
CA ASP A 123 -6.27 22.14 -22.01
C ASP A 123 -6.37 21.66 -20.54
N PHE A 124 -5.24 21.68 -19.84
CA PHE A 124 -5.14 21.24 -18.45
C PHE A 124 -6.03 22.05 -17.52
N TYR A 125 -6.18 23.37 -17.78
CA TYR A 125 -7.08 24.20 -16.98
C TYR A 125 -8.52 23.72 -17.06
N GLN A 126 -9.04 23.50 -18.29
CA GLN A 126 -10.40 22.99 -18.46
C GLN A 126 -10.58 21.57 -17.89
N ILE A 127 -9.59 20.71 -18.06
CA ILE A 127 -9.59 19.39 -17.43
C ILE A 127 -9.71 19.52 -15.91
N SER A 128 -8.92 20.40 -15.28
CA SER A 128 -8.97 20.61 -13.84
C SER A 128 -10.34 21.11 -13.34
N ILE A 129 -11.02 21.98 -14.11
CA ILE A 129 -12.36 22.46 -13.79
C ILE A 129 -13.37 21.30 -13.79
N VAL A 130 -13.33 20.44 -14.80
CA VAL A 130 -14.24 19.29 -14.87
C VAL A 130 -13.94 18.26 -13.77
N LEU A 131 -12.67 18.03 -13.45
CA LEU A 131 -12.27 17.20 -12.29
C LEU A 131 -12.86 17.77 -11.00
N MET A 132 -12.81 19.11 -10.81
CA MET A 132 -13.41 19.75 -9.64
C MET A 132 -14.92 19.59 -9.58
N GLN A 133 -15.62 19.67 -10.72
CA GLN A 133 -17.07 19.44 -10.80
C GLN A 133 -17.42 18.01 -10.43
N THR A 134 -16.66 17.04 -10.92
CA THR A 134 -16.81 15.62 -10.60
C THR A 134 -16.57 15.38 -9.10
N LEU A 135 -15.49 15.94 -8.55
CA LEU A 135 -15.16 15.83 -7.11
C LEU A 135 -16.25 16.45 -6.24
N LYS A 136 -16.75 17.63 -6.63
CA LYS A 136 -17.87 18.30 -5.96
C LYS A 136 -19.11 17.40 -5.93
N SER A 137 -19.52 16.85 -7.06
CA SER A 137 -20.68 15.97 -7.17
C SER A 137 -20.56 14.78 -6.20
N ARG A 138 -19.39 14.11 -6.19
CA ARG A 138 -19.14 12.99 -5.26
C ARG A 138 -19.10 13.41 -3.80
N SER A 139 -18.56 14.61 -3.51
CA SER A 139 -18.55 15.17 -2.16
C SER A 139 -19.98 15.46 -1.66
N ASP A 140 -20.86 15.93 -2.54
CA ASP A 140 -22.24 16.27 -2.19
C ASP A 140 -23.14 15.05 -1.92
N GLU A 141 -22.73 13.87 -2.38
CA GLU A 141 -23.37 12.59 -2.01
C GLU A 141 -23.13 12.21 -0.54
N ARG A 142 -22.27 12.94 0.20
CA ARG A 142 -21.83 12.59 1.56
C ARG A 142 -21.96 13.77 2.52
N ASN A 143 -22.62 13.53 3.65
CA ASN A 143 -22.83 14.56 4.66
C ASN A 143 -21.58 14.94 5.44
N PHE A 144 -20.65 14.00 5.64
CA PHE A 144 -19.45 14.18 6.46
C PHE A 144 -18.22 14.69 5.69
N ALA A 145 -18.32 14.91 4.37
CA ALA A 145 -17.19 15.40 3.59
C ALA A 145 -16.76 16.79 4.07
N THR A 146 -15.47 16.99 4.23
CA THR A 146 -14.85 18.27 4.57
C THR A 146 -14.13 18.85 3.36
N GLY A 147 -14.16 20.17 3.22
CA GLY A 147 -13.46 20.89 2.16
C GLY A 147 -11.96 21.08 2.43
N GLY A 148 -11.30 21.75 1.50
CA GLY A 148 -9.87 22.04 1.55
C GLY A 148 -9.33 22.55 0.22
N HIS A 149 -8.02 22.70 0.13
CA HIS A 149 -7.34 22.98 -1.13
C HIS A 149 -7.18 21.69 -1.93
N VAL A 150 -7.56 21.72 -3.19
CA VAL A 150 -7.43 20.61 -4.13
C VAL A 150 -6.22 20.88 -5.02
N LEU A 151 -5.15 20.14 -4.76
CA LEU A 151 -3.90 20.20 -5.51
C LEU A 151 -3.99 19.20 -6.66
N ILE A 152 -3.78 19.67 -7.89
CA ILE A 152 -3.79 18.84 -9.09
C ILE A 152 -2.46 19.04 -9.80
N PHE A 153 -1.66 17.99 -9.91
CA PHE A 153 -0.32 18.03 -10.45
C PHE A 153 -0.11 16.94 -11.50
N ASP A 154 0.61 17.31 -12.57
CA ASP A 154 1.13 16.40 -13.59
C ASP A 154 2.64 16.65 -13.69
N TYR A 155 3.43 15.66 -13.34
CA TYR A 155 4.88 15.80 -13.22
C TYR A 155 5.61 14.47 -13.49
N THR A 156 6.88 14.57 -13.90
CA THR A 156 7.79 13.45 -14.04
C THR A 156 8.85 13.49 -12.94
N ILE A 157 9.08 12.34 -12.32
CA ILE A 157 10.16 12.12 -11.35
C ILE A 157 10.78 10.74 -11.56
N ASN A 158 12.11 10.66 -11.58
CA ASN A 158 12.84 9.41 -11.85
C ASN A 158 12.36 8.67 -13.12
N GLY A 159 12.02 9.40 -14.18
CA GLY A 159 11.56 8.83 -15.46
C GLY A 159 10.10 8.34 -15.46
N SER A 160 9.38 8.44 -14.36
CA SER A 160 7.96 8.09 -14.26
C SER A 160 7.09 9.34 -14.24
N ARG A 161 6.09 9.42 -15.14
CA ARG A 161 5.10 10.49 -15.15
C ARG A 161 3.93 10.16 -14.27
N TRP A 162 3.57 11.09 -13.39
CA TRP A 162 2.54 10.95 -12.39
C TRP A 162 1.50 12.04 -12.50
N PHE A 163 0.24 11.65 -12.47
CA PHE A 163 -0.86 12.55 -12.18
C PHE A 163 -1.26 12.39 -10.71
N VAL A 164 -1.38 13.50 -9.98
CA VAL A 164 -1.76 13.52 -8.57
C VAL A 164 -2.92 14.48 -8.38
N ILE A 165 -3.91 14.04 -7.61
CA ILE A 165 -4.95 14.88 -7.06
C ILE A 165 -5.00 14.67 -5.55
N ALA A 166 -4.92 15.75 -4.77
CA ALA A 166 -4.91 15.69 -3.31
C ALA A 166 -5.78 16.79 -2.71
N LEU A 167 -6.60 16.42 -1.72
CA LEU A 167 -7.34 17.37 -0.90
C LEU A 167 -6.57 17.62 0.40
N VAL A 168 -6.14 18.85 0.60
CA VAL A 168 -5.26 19.28 1.70
C VAL A 168 -5.96 20.35 2.52
N SER A 169 -6.01 20.17 3.82
CA SER A 169 -6.52 21.19 4.76
C SER A 169 -5.47 22.28 5.00
N SER A 170 -5.92 23.43 5.46
CA SER A 170 -5.02 24.42 6.04
C SER A 170 -4.84 24.14 7.54
N ALA A 171 -3.61 24.20 8.01
CA ALA A 171 -3.29 24.18 9.43
C ALA A 171 -2.91 25.60 9.91
N PRO A 172 -3.26 25.97 11.14
CA PRO A 172 -2.78 27.20 11.73
C PRO A 172 -1.25 27.13 11.91
N GLY A 173 -0.58 28.21 11.62
CA GLY A 173 0.84 28.37 11.85
C GLY A 173 1.13 29.77 12.38
N ALA A 174 2.37 30.01 12.78
CA ALA A 174 2.86 31.32 13.18
C ALA A 174 4.12 31.66 12.39
N MET A 175 4.26 32.93 12.04
CA MET A 175 5.48 33.49 11.48
C MET A 175 5.87 34.74 12.25
N VAL A 176 7.14 35.14 12.16
CA VAL A 176 7.61 36.42 12.67
C VAL A 176 7.61 37.41 11.51
N ASP A 177 6.91 38.55 11.68
CA ASP A 177 6.87 39.61 10.69
C ASP A 177 8.13 40.47 10.71
N GLU A 178 8.21 41.45 9.80
CA GLU A 178 9.33 42.38 9.71
C GLU A 178 9.54 43.25 11.00
N ASN A 179 8.50 43.35 11.84
CA ASN A 179 8.54 44.05 13.12
C ASN A 179 8.81 43.14 14.32
N TYR A 180 9.29 41.92 14.08
CA TYR A 180 9.55 40.90 15.10
C TYR A 180 8.30 40.49 15.91
N LYS A 181 7.09 40.66 15.35
CA LYS A 181 5.85 40.25 15.99
C LYS A 181 5.44 38.88 15.47
N VAL A 182 4.92 38.05 16.36
CA VAL A 182 4.33 36.77 15.99
C VAL A 182 2.94 37.02 15.40
N VAL A 183 2.76 36.62 14.13
CA VAL A 183 1.49 36.74 13.40
C VAL A 183 1.02 35.36 12.92
N THR A 184 -0.27 35.24 12.72
CA THR A 184 -0.85 33.98 12.16
C THR A 184 -0.46 33.81 10.70
N ALA A 185 0.10 32.65 10.36
CA ALA A 185 0.45 32.26 9.00
C ALA A 185 -0.10 30.85 8.70
N PRO A 186 -1.34 30.74 8.22
CA PRO A 186 -1.89 29.43 7.85
C PRO A 186 -1.07 28.84 6.70
N HIS A 187 -0.84 27.53 6.75
CA HIS A 187 -0.11 26.78 5.73
C HIS A 187 -0.87 25.52 5.32
N LEU A 188 -0.50 24.91 4.20
CA LEU A 188 -1.05 23.62 3.76
C LEU A 188 -0.53 22.51 4.66
N ASP A 189 -1.44 21.74 5.26
CA ASP A 189 -1.11 20.57 6.07
C ASP A 189 -0.81 19.35 5.17
N VAL A 190 0.35 19.38 4.51
CA VAL A 190 0.79 18.30 3.62
C VAL A 190 0.99 16.99 4.40
N ALA A 191 1.47 17.08 5.64
CA ALA A 191 1.64 15.90 6.49
C ALA A 191 0.30 15.26 6.86
N GLY A 192 -0.76 16.05 6.97
CA GLY A 192 -2.11 15.62 7.29
C GLY A 192 -2.97 15.22 6.09
N ILE A 193 -2.39 15.04 4.89
CA ILE A 193 -3.15 14.61 3.70
C ILE A 193 -3.96 13.36 4.01
N ARG A 194 -5.28 13.45 3.82
CA ARG A 194 -6.22 12.34 4.05
C ARG A 194 -6.78 11.77 2.75
N PHE A 195 -6.89 12.61 1.73
CA PHE A 195 -7.44 12.26 0.43
C PHE A 195 -6.41 12.60 -0.62
N ALA A 196 -5.86 11.59 -1.24
CA ALA A 196 -5.01 11.76 -2.41
C ALA A 196 -5.09 10.52 -3.29
N GLY A 197 -5.08 10.74 -4.60
CA GLY A 197 -4.95 9.71 -5.60
C GLY A 197 -3.77 10.02 -6.49
N ARG A 198 -3.07 8.99 -6.90
CA ARG A 198 -1.91 9.06 -7.80
C ARG A 198 -2.02 8.03 -8.89
N ILE A 199 -1.79 8.45 -10.11
CA ILE A 199 -1.87 7.62 -11.31
C ILE A 199 -0.50 7.63 -11.97
N ASN A 200 0.08 6.45 -12.19
CA ASN A 200 1.29 6.30 -13.00
C ASN A 200 0.89 6.24 -14.48
N ILE A 201 1.16 7.31 -15.22
CA ILE A 201 0.76 7.45 -16.63
C ILE A 201 1.51 6.44 -17.51
N ASN A 202 2.77 6.13 -17.20
CA ASN A 202 3.55 5.16 -17.97
C ASN A 202 2.97 3.74 -17.84
N GLN A 203 2.68 3.32 -16.59
CA GLN A 203 2.06 2.03 -16.31
C GLN A 203 0.65 1.93 -16.90
N TRP A 204 -0.13 3.03 -16.84
CA TRP A 204 -1.45 3.06 -17.46
C TRP A 204 -1.37 2.89 -18.99
N LYS A 205 -0.44 3.54 -19.66
CA LYS A 205 -0.20 3.34 -21.11
C LYS A 205 0.17 1.89 -21.46
N GLN A 206 0.82 1.18 -20.53
CA GLN A 206 1.22 -0.23 -20.68
C GLN A 206 0.14 -1.22 -20.23
N ASN A 207 -1.04 -0.74 -19.79
CA ASN A 207 -2.12 -1.55 -19.21
C ASN A 207 -1.67 -2.44 -18.04
N GLU A 208 -0.74 -1.93 -17.22
CA GLU A 208 -0.34 -2.63 -16.01
C GLU A 208 -1.49 -2.74 -15.00
N GLN A 209 -1.34 -3.65 -14.03
CA GLN A 209 -2.43 -4.02 -13.13
C GLN A 209 -2.68 -3.02 -11.98
N ARG A 210 -1.75 -2.10 -11.66
CA ARG A 210 -1.80 -1.29 -10.43
C ARG A 210 -1.33 0.15 -10.63
N TYR A 211 -1.71 0.76 -11.74
CA TYR A 211 -1.28 2.11 -12.08
C TYR A 211 -2.00 3.22 -11.29
N ILE A 212 -3.10 2.91 -10.59
CA ILE A 212 -3.79 3.83 -9.68
C ILE A 212 -3.46 3.44 -8.25
N SER A 213 -3.12 4.42 -7.44
CA SER A 213 -3.11 4.29 -5.98
C SER A 213 -3.87 5.44 -5.34
N PHE A 214 -4.49 5.21 -4.19
CA PHE A 214 -5.16 6.25 -3.42
C PHE A 214 -5.09 5.95 -1.93
N LEU A 215 -5.12 7.02 -1.09
CA LEU A 215 -5.11 6.86 0.35
C LEU A 215 -6.46 6.33 0.83
N SER A 216 -6.42 5.24 1.58
CA SER A 216 -7.55 4.74 2.35
C SER A 216 -7.64 5.57 3.63
N GLY A 217 -8.60 6.49 3.71
CA GLY A 217 -8.82 7.28 4.92
C GLY A 217 -9.29 6.41 6.09
N LYS A 218 -9.20 6.93 7.31
CA LYS A 218 -9.82 6.27 8.48
C LYS A 218 -11.35 6.28 8.31
N GLY A 219 -11.90 5.10 7.93
CA GLY A 219 -13.33 4.89 7.68
C GLY A 219 -13.63 4.48 6.24
N ALA A 220 -14.34 3.36 6.06
CA ALA A 220 -14.69 2.79 4.76
C ALA A 220 -15.44 3.76 3.84
N GLU A 221 -16.27 4.63 4.40
CA GLU A 221 -17.08 5.57 3.62
C GLU A 221 -16.26 6.70 2.99
N VAL A 222 -15.20 7.12 3.67
CA VAL A 222 -14.36 8.25 3.26
C VAL A 222 -13.49 7.87 2.04
N SER A 223 -13.00 6.64 1.98
CA SER A 223 -12.26 6.16 0.81
C SER A 223 -13.16 5.88 -0.40
N GLN A 224 -14.42 5.50 -0.18
CA GLN A 224 -15.35 5.13 -1.25
C GLN A 224 -15.72 6.29 -2.18
N TYR A 225 -15.97 7.50 -1.67
CA TYR A 225 -16.32 8.61 -2.56
C TYR A 225 -15.14 9.04 -3.42
N PHE A 226 -13.93 9.03 -2.85
CA PHE A 226 -12.71 9.37 -3.58
C PHE A 226 -12.35 8.27 -4.60
N GLN A 227 -12.55 7.01 -4.25
CA GLN A 227 -12.46 5.88 -5.17
C GLN A 227 -13.43 6.02 -6.35
N LYS A 228 -14.70 6.36 -6.08
CA LYS A 228 -15.71 6.62 -7.11
C LYS A 228 -15.36 7.85 -7.96
N PHE A 229 -14.82 8.90 -7.34
CA PHE A 229 -14.33 10.07 -8.07
C PHE A 229 -13.21 9.70 -9.04
N LEU A 230 -12.23 8.93 -8.60
CA LEU A 230 -11.16 8.44 -9.49
C LEU A 230 -11.70 7.46 -10.54
N GLY A 231 -12.77 6.73 -10.26
CA GLY A 231 -13.27 5.64 -11.11
C GLY A 231 -12.46 4.37 -10.98
N CYS A 232 -11.91 4.11 -9.79
CA CYS A 232 -11.00 2.99 -9.55
C CYS A 232 -11.74 1.75 -9.06
N SER A 233 -11.55 0.60 -9.71
CA SER A 233 -11.99 -0.71 -9.21
C SER A 233 -10.87 -1.39 -8.42
N THR A 234 -11.25 -1.89 -7.25
CA THR A 234 -10.37 -2.71 -6.40
C THR A 234 -10.82 -4.17 -6.34
N SER A 235 -12.02 -4.49 -6.82
CA SER A 235 -12.68 -5.77 -6.63
C SER A 235 -11.99 -6.98 -7.28
N GLN A 236 -11.31 -6.79 -8.41
CA GLN A 236 -10.62 -7.89 -9.11
C GLN A 236 -9.34 -8.35 -8.39
N LYS A 237 -8.86 -7.62 -7.41
CA LYS A 237 -7.56 -7.83 -6.75
C LYS A 237 -7.64 -8.38 -5.33
N GLU A 238 -8.81 -8.48 -4.74
CA GLU A 238 -8.97 -8.96 -3.36
C GLU A 238 -8.40 -10.37 -3.14
N MET A 239 -8.50 -11.25 -4.16
CA MET A 239 -7.88 -12.58 -4.08
C MET A 239 -6.35 -12.48 -4.14
N GLU A 240 -5.81 -11.58 -4.95
CA GLU A 240 -4.37 -11.35 -5.06
C GLU A 240 -3.83 -10.72 -3.78
N ASP A 241 -4.49 -9.67 -3.27
CA ASP A 241 -4.14 -9.03 -2.01
C ASP A 241 -4.20 -10.03 -0.84
N THR A 242 -5.20 -10.92 -0.83
CA THR A 242 -5.28 -12.01 0.16
C THR A 242 -4.09 -12.97 0.07
N ARG A 243 -3.68 -13.37 -1.14
CA ARG A 243 -2.50 -14.25 -1.33
C ARG A 243 -1.21 -13.56 -0.93
N ASN A 244 -1.07 -12.26 -1.26
CA ASN A 244 0.09 -11.47 -0.89
C ASN A 244 0.17 -11.28 0.63
N LEU A 245 -0.95 -11.01 1.30
CA LEU A 245 -1.02 -11.00 2.76
C LEU A 245 -0.48 -12.30 3.35
N VAL A 246 -0.95 -13.44 2.86
CA VAL A 246 -0.49 -14.76 3.32
C VAL A 246 1.01 -14.95 3.08
N LYS A 247 1.52 -14.55 1.91
CA LYS A 247 2.95 -14.62 1.57
C LYS A 247 3.79 -13.78 2.53
N VAL A 248 3.40 -12.52 2.73
CA VAL A 248 4.14 -11.57 3.59
C VAL A 248 4.16 -12.04 5.04
N VAL A 249 3.02 -12.49 5.58
CA VAL A 249 2.98 -12.97 6.99
C VAL A 249 3.84 -14.21 7.18
N LYS A 250 3.86 -15.14 6.23
CA LYS A 250 4.73 -16.33 6.27
C LYS A 250 6.22 -15.95 6.20
N GLN A 251 6.56 -15.01 5.33
CA GLN A 251 7.92 -14.51 5.20
C GLN A 251 8.34 -13.79 6.49
N PHE A 252 7.50 -12.90 7.00
CA PHE A 252 7.73 -12.21 8.27
C PHE A 252 8.01 -13.18 9.43
N ALA A 253 7.21 -14.25 9.56
CA ALA A 253 7.44 -15.27 10.57
C ALA A 253 8.82 -15.95 10.43
N THR A 254 9.32 -16.08 9.20
CA THR A 254 10.65 -16.64 8.92
C THR A 254 11.74 -15.63 9.25
N ASP A 255 11.58 -14.37 8.86
CA ASP A 255 12.57 -13.30 9.07
C ASP A 255 12.74 -12.96 10.55
N GLN A 256 11.65 -13.11 11.33
CA GLN A 256 11.68 -12.98 12.79
C GLN A 256 12.23 -14.24 13.50
N ASN A 257 12.64 -15.28 12.76
CA ASN A 257 13.13 -16.56 13.31
C ASN A 257 12.20 -17.17 14.37
N LEU A 258 10.87 -17.09 14.14
CA LEU A 258 9.90 -17.62 15.09
C LEU A 258 10.03 -19.14 15.18
N ASP A 259 9.96 -19.65 16.42
CA ASP A 259 9.77 -21.09 16.65
C ASP A 259 8.41 -21.58 16.10
N ASP A 260 8.23 -22.88 16.00
CA ASP A 260 7.02 -23.46 15.38
C ASP A 260 5.74 -23.05 16.12
N PHE A 261 5.78 -22.94 17.44
CA PHE A 261 4.61 -22.55 18.24
C PHE A 261 4.24 -21.07 18.01
N SER A 262 5.22 -20.18 18.07
CA SER A 262 5.02 -18.74 17.84
C SER A 262 4.59 -18.46 16.41
N ARG A 263 5.16 -19.16 15.45
CA ARG A 263 4.78 -19.10 14.04
C ARG A 263 3.33 -19.51 13.83
N GLU A 264 2.92 -20.64 14.39
CA GLU A 264 1.56 -21.15 14.24
C GLU A 264 0.54 -20.23 14.90
N ARG A 265 0.87 -19.69 16.07
CA ARG A 265 0.03 -18.69 16.74
C ARG A 265 -0.18 -17.45 15.87
N LEU A 266 0.89 -16.93 15.28
CA LEU A 266 0.79 -15.78 14.38
C LEU A 266 -0.12 -16.08 13.18
N LEU A 267 0.11 -17.20 12.48
CA LEU A 267 -0.66 -17.59 11.30
C LEU A 267 -2.13 -17.82 11.63
N THR A 268 -2.43 -18.44 12.77
CA THR A 268 -3.80 -18.68 13.24
C THR A 268 -4.51 -17.38 13.58
N GLU A 269 -3.85 -16.44 14.28
CA GLU A 269 -4.46 -15.15 14.62
C GLU A 269 -4.71 -14.28 13.37
N VAL A 270 -3.76 -14.28 12.40
CA VAL A 270 -3.97 -13.61 11.11
C VAL A 270 -5.16 -14.22 10.37
N ASN A 271 -5.23 -15.56 10.32
CA ASN A 271 -6.34 -16.25 9.66
C ASN A 271 -7.67 -15.90 10.32
N ARG A 272 -7.75 -15.94 11.65
CA ARG A 272 -8.96 -15.61 12.40
C ARG A 272 -9.43 -14.19 12.10
N PHE A 273 -8.54 -13.20 12.24
CA PHE A 273 -8.87 -11.80 12.00
C PHE A 273 -9.33 -11.55 10.55
N ALA A 274 -8.58 -12.09 9.58
CA ALA A 274 -8.89 -11.92 8.17
C ALA A 274 -10.18 -12.67 7.77
N MET A 275 -10.46 -13.84 8.37
CA MET A 275 -11.67 -14.61 8.14
C MET A 275 -12.90 -13.89 8.69
N ASP A 276 -12.80 -13.25 9.88
CA ASP A 276 -13.87 -12.43 10.44
C ASP A 276 -14.23 -11.29 9.49
N LYS A 277 -13.23 -10.57 8.96
CA LYS A 277 -13.42 -9.52 7.95
C LYS A 277 -14.04 -10.06 6.65
N ALA A 278 -13.60 -11.24 6.19
CA ALA A 278 -14.18 -11.90 5.02
C ALA A 278 -15.63 -12.31 5.22
N ASN A 279 -16.01 -12.74 6.43
CA ASN A 279 -17.37 -13.15 6.79
C ASN A 279 -18.32 -11.95 6.84
N SER A 280 -17.91 -10.87 7.48
CA SER A 280 -18.69 -9.62 7.61
C SER A 280 -18.67 -8.76 6.33
N LYS A 281 -17.83 -9.12 5.32
CA LYS A 281 -17.55 -8.31 4.12
C LYS A 281 -17.03 -6.91 4.46
N GLU A 282 -16.25 -6.82 5.54
CA GLU A 282 -15.63 -5.59 5.99
C GLU A 282 -14.20 -5.47 5.46
N PRO A 283 -13.72 -4.24 5.25
CA PRO A 283 -12.33 -4.00 4.84
C PRO A 283 -11.36 -4.44 5.95
N LEU A 284 -10.27 -5.08 5.53
CA LEU A 284 -9.14 -5.44 6.37
C LEU A 284 -8.13 -4.28 6.35
N ILE A 285 -7.96 -3.62 7.49
CA ILE A 285 -6.98 -2.55 7.68
C ILE A 285 -5.68 -3.18 8.19
N LEU A 286 -4.60 -3.04 7.41
CA LEU A 286 -3.32 -3.67 7.70
C LEU A 286 -2.73 -3.24 9.04
N GLY A 287 -2.87 -1.96 9.41
CA GLY A 287 -2.43 -1.45 10.70
C GLY A 287 -3.21 -2.05 11.89
N GLU A 288 -4.53 -2.29 11.75
CA GLU A 288 -5.34 -2.96 12.77
C GLU A 288 -4.91 -4.42 12.92
N LEU A 289 -4.66 -5.09 11.80
CA LEU A 289 -4.14 -6.46 11.79
C LEU A 289 -2.79 -6.51 12.52
N ALA A 290 -1.83 -5.66 12.16
CA ALA A 290 -0.50 -5.64 12.78
C ALA A 290 -0.58 -5.42 14.31
N ASN A 291 -1.38 -4.46 14.76
CA ASN A 291 -1.60 -4.21 16.19
C ASN A 291 -2.23 -5.41 16.91
N ARG A 292 -3.10 -6.15 16.22
CA ARG A 292 -3.79 -7.32 16.81
C ARG A 292 -2.88 -8.53 16.94
N VAL A 293 -2.14 -8.84 15.85
CA VAL A 293 -1.40 -10.12 15.77
C VAL A 293 0.06 -10.00 16.22
N TRP A 294 0.62 -8.77 16.23
CA TRP A 294 2.00 -8.49 16.62
C TRP A 294 2.11 -7.26 17.54
N PRO A 295 1.44 -7.26 18.71
CA PRO A 295 1.28 -6.08 19.57
C PRO A 295 2.57 -5.56 20.20
N THR A 296 3.62 -6.40 20.30
CA THR A 296 4.92 -6.00 20.87
C THR A 296 5.73 -5.07 19.97
N ALA A 297 5.56 -5.19 18.65
CA ALA A 297 6.27 -4.36 17.66
C ALA A 297 5.46 -4.27 16.34
N PRO A 298 4.24 -3.69 16.35
CA PRO A 298 3.36 -3.68 15.19
C PRO A 298 3.98 -2.97 13.97
N GLU A 299 4.88 -2.01 14.20
CA GLU A 299 5.57 -1.29 13.14
C GLU A 299 6.46 -2.19 12.28
N SER A 300 7.03 -3.26 12.84
CA SER A 300 7.83 -4.20 12.06
C SER A 300 6.99 -4.99 11.04
N LEU A 301 5.78 -5.39 11.42
CA LEU A 301 4.85 -6.06 10.49
C LEU A 301 4.25 -5.07 9.50
N ASN A 302 3.95 -3.83 9.92
CA ASN A 302 3.52 -2.76 9.00
C ASN A 302 4.57 -2.45 7.95
N THR A 303 5.85 -2.44 8.32
CA THR A 303 6.96 -2.29 7.37
C THR A 303 6.99 -3.42 6.36
N ALA A 304 6.84 -4.68 6.81
CA ALA A 304 6.78 -5.83 5.90
C ALA A 304 5.58 -5.74 4.93
N PHE A 305 4.43 -5.22 5.37
CA PHE A 305 3.30 -4.96 4.48
C PHE A 305 3.57 -3.83 3.47
N ALA A 306 4.28 -2.79 3.88
CA ALA A 306 4.62 -1.65 3.01
C ALA A 306 5.66 -2.02 1.94
N GLU A 307 6.58 -2.93 2.27
CA GLU A 307 7.64 -3.42 1.38
C GLU A 307 7.20 -4.61 0.51
N ALA A 308 5.94 -5.04 0.64
CA ALA A 308 5.41 -6.17 -0.12
C ALA A 308 5.49 -5.95 -1.64
N ASP A 309 5.95 -6.97 -2.37
CA ASP A 309 5.96 -7.01 -3.81
C ASP A 309 5.23 -8.28 -4.32
N PRO A 310 4.10 -8.12 -5.03
CA PRO A 310 3.37 -6.87 -5.30
C PRO A 310 2.75 -6.27 -4.02
N PRO A 311 2.51 -4.93 -4.00
CA PRO A 311 1.98 -4.25 -2.81
C PRO A 311 0.57 -4.73 -2.45
N ILE A 312 0.25 -4.73 -1.16
CA ILE A 312 -1.07 -5.11 -0.63
C ILE A 312 -1.92 -3.83 -0.50
N SER A 313 -3.16 -3.88 -0.98
CA SER A 313 -4.11 -2.77 -0.81
C SER A 313 -4.60 -2.72 0.63
N ASP A 314 -4.43 -1.57 1.30
CA ASP A 314 -5.04 -1.38 2.62
C ASP A 314 -6.56 -1.24 2.49
N GLY A 315 -7.31 -1.91 3.36
CA GLY A 315 -8.77 -1.90 3.30
C GLY A 315 -9.39 -2.83 2.24
N PHE A 316 -8.65 -3.81 1.71
CA PHE A 316 -9.24 -4.83 0.85
C PHE A 316 -10.14 -5.79 1.65
N ILE A 317 -11.11 -6.43 0.97
CA ILE A 317 -11.96 -7.47 1.59
C ILE A 317 -11.31 -8.83 1.34
N PRO A 318 -10.86 -9.54 2.40
CA PRO A 318 -10.18 -10.83 2.23
C PRO A 318 -11.09 -11.88 1.59
N ARG A 319 -10.50 -12.74 0.76
CA ARG A 319 -11.19 -13.86 0.13
C ARG A 319 -10.87 -15.16 0.88
N LYS A 320 -11.90 -15.81 1.45
CA LYS A 320 -11.78 -17.03 2.29
C LYS A 320 -10.84 -18.07 1.67
N ARG A 321 -11.02 -18.39 0.37
CA ARG A 321 -10.20 -19.37 -0.35
C ARG A 321 -8.70 -19.00 -0.37
N GLY A 322 -8.36 -17.70 -0.32
CA GLY A 322 -6.98 -17.25 -0.26
C GLY A 322 -6.34 -17.47 1.12
N LEU A 323 -7.16 -17.42 2.18
CA LEU A 323 -6.73 -17.60 3.57
C LEU A 323 -6.46 -19.05 3.96
N ASP A 324 -7.03 -20.03 3.24
CA ASP A 324 -6.84 -21.48 3.51
C ASP A 324 -5.35 -21.84 3.67
N ALA A 325 -4.48 -21.19 2.91
CA ALA A 325 -3.04 -21.43 2.98
C ALA A 325 -2.36 -21.03 4.31
N LEU A 326 -3.05 -20.30 5.19
CA LEU A 326 -2.55 -20.00 6.55
C LEU A 326 -2.72 -21.20 7.49
N VAL A 327 -3.77 -21.98 7.33
CA VAL A 327 -4.16 -23.05 8.27
C VAL A 327 -4.15 -24.45 7.67
N ARG A 328 -4.04 -24.60 6.34
CA ARG A 328 -4.11 -25.90 5.65
C ARG A 328 -2.86 -26.21 4.85
N PHE A 329 -2.45 -27.47 4.90
CA PHE A 329 -1.52 -28.06 3.96
C PHE A 329 -2.26 -28.73 2.81
N LYS A 330 -1.77 -28.55 1.59
CA LYS A 330 -2.31 -29.20 0.38
C LYS A 330 -1.16 -29.82 -0.40
N ALA A 331 -1.30 -31.08 -0.76
CA ALA A 331 -0.39 -31.76 -1.66
C ALA A 331 -1.20 -32.52 -2.70
N LYS A 332 -0.77 -32.50 -3.97
CA LYS A 332 -1.45 -33.17 -5.05
C LYS A 332 -0.45 -33.73 -6.04
N THR A 333 -0.69 -34.98 -6.46
CA THR A 333 -0.03 -35.60 -7.60
C THR A 333 -1.08 -35.99 -8.65
N SER A 334 -0.67 -36.62 -9.74
CA SER A 334 -1.62 -37.16 -10.74
C SER A 334 -2.50 -38.28 -10.19
N LYS A 335 -2.08 -38.93 -9.09
CA LYS A 335 -2.72 -40.15 -8.54
C LYS A 335 -3.44 -39.94 -7.23
N TRP A 336 -3.09 -38.90 -6.44
CA TRP A 336 -3.68 -38.61 -5.14
C TRP A 336 -3.68 -37.12 -4.83
N ALA A 337 -4.58 -36.71 -3.95
CA ALA A 337 -4.63 -35.40 -3.36
C ALA A 337 -4.81 -35.53 -1.84
N LEU A 338 -4.13 -34.68 -1.11
CA LEU A 338 -4.17 -34.61 0.35
C LEU A 338 -4.39 -33.17 0.79
N GLU A 339 -5.33 -32.97 1.69
CA GLU A 339 -5.59 -31.68 2.32
C GLU A 339 -5.88 -31.92 3.79
N PHE A 340 -5.18 -31.19 4.68
CA PHE A 340 -5.38 -31.30 6.12
C PHE A 340 -5.02 -30.00 6.83
N GLU A 341 -5.56 -29.84 8.03
CA GLU A 341 -5.26 -28.69 8.89
C GLU A 341 -3.88 -28.85 9.54
N ARG A 342 -3.20 -27.72 9.80
CA ARG A 342 -1.86 -27.73 10.40
C ARG A 342 -1.83 -28.38 11.77
N GLU A 343 -2.92 -28.23 12.53
CA GLU A 343 -3.10 -28.80 13.88
C GLU A 343 -2.86 -30.33 13.94
N VAL A 344 -3.22 -31.06 12.87
CA VAL A 344 -3.05 -32.51 12.84
C VAL A 344 -1.58 -32.97 12.74
N ILE A 345 -0.66 -32.07 12.38
CA ILE A 345 0.78 -32.30 12.48
C ILE A 345 1.24 -32.12 13.92
N GLN A 346 0.73 -31.09 14.63
CA GLN A 346 1.13 -30.79 16.00
C GLN A 346 0.67 -31.87 16.97
N ASN A 347 -0.53 -32.42 16.82
CA ASN A 347 -1.06 -33.52 17.64
C ASN A 347 -0.59 -34.91 17.19
N HIS A 348 0.30 -34.97 16.17
CA HIS A 348 0.89 -36.20 15.64
C HIS A 348 -0.13 -37.20 15.02
N THR A 349 -1.33 -36.71 14.63
CA THR A 349 -2.27 -37.50 13.83
C THR A 349 -1.70 -37.70 12.42
N ILE A 350 -1.00 -36.70 11.87
CA ILE A 350 -0.21 -36.82 10.64
C ILE A 350 1.27 -36.60 10.98
N ILE A 351 2.10 -37.55 10.57
CA ILE A 351 3.55 -37.49 10.72
C ILE A 351 4.17 -37.38 9.35
N VAL A 352 5.01 -36.37 9.15
CA VAL A 352 5.78 -36.18 7.91
C VAL A 352 7.24 -36.49 8.21
N ASP A 353 7.84 -37.38 7.44
CA ASP A 353 9.28 -37.63 7.44
C ASP A 353 9.83 -37.06 6.10
N PRO A 354 10.49 -35.89 6.15
CA PRO A 354 11.02 -35.23 4.96
C PRO A 354 12.21 -35.99 4.34
N ASP A 355 13.00 -36.69 5.15
CA ASP A 355 14.18 -37.43 4.69
C ASP A 355 13.78 -38.71 3.98
N ALA A 356 12.84 -39.47 4.57
CA ALA A 356 12.26 -40.65 3.97
C ALA A 356 11.22 -40.33 2.89
N LYS A 357 10.81 -39.06 2.75
CA LYS A 357 9.73 -38.60 1.86
C LYS A 357 8.42 -39.37 2.08
N THR A 358 8.12 -39.67 3.33
CA THR A 358 6.91 -40.42 3.69
C THR A 358 5.96 -39.58 4.55
N LEU A 359 4.69 -39.98 4.52
CA LEU A 359 3.64 -39.39 5.32
C LEU A 359 2.82 -40.54 5.93
N ILE A 360 2.66 -40.50 7.25
CA ILE A 360 1.88 -41.47 8.01
C ILE A 360 0.64 -40.76 8.53
N ILE A 361 -0.54 -41.28 8.25
CA ILE A 361 -1.82 -40.80 8.75
C ILE A 361 -2.33 -41.81 9.77
N LYS A 362 -2.56 -41.36 11.00
CA LYS A 362 -3.21 -42.13 12.07
C LYS A 362 -4.70 -41.81 12.09
N GLU A 363 -5.48 -42.66 12.78
CA GLU A 363 -6.92 -42.41 13.00
C GLU A 363 -7.71 -42.28 11.68
N LEU A 364 -7.48 -43.24 10.77
CA LEU A 364 -8.25 -43.31 9.53
C LEU A 364 -9.74 -43.54 9.84
N PRO A 365 -10.65 -42.87 9.07
CA PRO A 365 -12.09 -43.04 9.26
C PRO A 365 -12.55 -44.52 9.08
N ASP A 366 -13.49 -44.96 9.90
CA ASP A 366 -13.96 -46.34 9.92
C ASP A 366 -14.62 -46.77 8.57
N ASP A 367 -15.32 -45.85 7.91
CA ASP A 367 -15.92 -46.05 6.61
C ASP A 367 -14.89 -46.28 5.50
N PHE A 368 -13.76 -45.55 5.57
CA PHE A 368 -12.61 -45.74 4.69
C PHE A 368 -11.99 -47.14 4.91
N LEU A 369 -11.76 -47.48 6.19
CA LEU A 369 -11.18 -48.80 6.55
C LEU A 369 -12.10 -49.96 6.14
N ALA A 370 -13.41 -49.80 6.32
CA ALA A 370 -14.39 -50.82 5.92
C ALA A 370 -14.36 -51.03 4.39
N ARG A 371 -14.33 -49.92 3.62
CA ARG A 371 -14.26 -50.00 2.15
C ARG A 371 -12.94 -50.58 1.66
N TYR A 372 -11.81 -50.19 2.26
CA TYR A 372 -10.51 -50.76 1.94
C TYR A 372 -10.46 -52.27 2.19
N LYS A 373 -10.97 -52.71 3.34
CA LYS A 373 -11.06 -54.16 3.66
C LYS A 373 -11.92 -54.92 2.65
N TYR A 374 -13.06 -54.36 2.27
CA TYR A 374 -13.96 -54.97 1.31
C TYR A 374 -13.32 -55.06 -0.11
N GLU A 375 -12.67 -53.99 -0.56
CA GLU A 375 -12.11 -53.93 -1.91
C GLU A 375 -10.78 -54.71 -2.08
N PHE A 376 -9.97 -54.79 -1.06
CA PHE A 376 -8.58 -55.27 -1.15
C PHE A 376 -8.23 -56.45 -0.25
N LEU A 377 -9.05 -56.81 0.72
CA LEU A 377 -8.74 -57.89 1.68
C LEU A 377 -9.79 -59.04 1.67
N THR A 378 -10.89 -58.89 0.95
CA THR A 378 -11.92 -59.94 0.84
C THR A 378 -11.62 -61.01 -0.22
N ASP A 379 -10.54 -60.88 -1.00
CA ASP A 379 -10.13 -61.86 -2.02
C ASP A 379 -9.09 -62.92 -1.53
N VAL A 380 -8.95 -63.10 -0.23
CA VAL A 380 -8.24 -64.30 0.27
C VAL A 380 -9.25 -65.36 0.64
N SER A 381 -9.66 -66.14 -0.37
CA SER A 381 -10.43 -67.38 -0.16
C SER A 381 -9.61 -68.32 0.72
N PRO A 382 -10.16 -68.80 1.85
CA PRO A 382 -9.49 -69.80 2.63
C PRO A 382 -9.90 -71.23 2.17
N ASP A 383 -9.59 -71.54 0.93
CA ASP A 383 -9.74 -72.94 0.49
C ASP A 383 -8.87 -73.19 -0.75
N ASP A 384 -7.63 -73.62 -0.54
CA ASP A 384 -7.00 -74.55 -1.46
C ASP A 384 -6.35 -75.68 -0.61
N PRO A 385 -7.02 -76.83 -0.47
CA PRO A 385 -6.43 -77.99 0.19
C PRO A 385 -5.41 -78.63 -0.76
N ALA A 386 -4.25 -78.79 -0.23
CA ALA A 386 -3.09 -79.52 -0.70
C ALA A 386 -3.32 -80.52 -1.83
N HIS A 387 -2.47 -80.44 -2.84
CA HIS A 387 -1.88 -81.58 -3.51
C HIS A 387 -0.39 -81.35 -3.78
#